data_7cfaa8c0dd032142b923e1cc8451d892
#
_entry.id   7cfaa8c0dd032142b923e1cc8451d892
#
_cell.length_a   1.000
_cell.length_b   1.000
_cell.length_c   1.000
_cell.angle_alpha   90.00
_cell.angle_beta   90.00
_cell.angle_gamma   90.00
#
_symmetry.space_group_name_H-M   'P 1'
#
loop_
_entity.id
_entity.type
_entity.pdbx_description
1 polymer ?
#
loop_
_entity_poly.entity_id
_entity_poly.type
_entity_poly.pdbx_seq_one_letter_code
_entity_poly.pdbx_strand_id
1 'polypeptide(L)'
;LTQDSTPDKPAKEMRKNLILTALMLTMSLAAMDNTIVATAIPHIVGDLGGFSLFSWLFSIYLLVQTVTIPVYGKLADIYGRKPLLIFGIIVFLIGSAACGAAWNMVSLIAFRGVQAMGAGAIMATVNTIAGDIYTIRERAKIQGWLSSVWGVSAILGPAIGGAFADYASWRWIFFINIPIGLGSIILISKYLHENVQLKRHKVDWAGAISMLITGSVLMYILLQGGQSWPWFSWQMASIVGFGLIMIAITIQIERRAEEPILPGWVWKRRIIVGANLATIGMGVATMGPSMFLPVFAQSVTGVGAMAAGFILASMSITWPLSSGLSGRLYLRVGFRNTALVGIIIVIIGALGFLLMPFPGPVWVLVAVQMTLGAGFGLITTPLIVGIQSTVVWEQRGTVTGTSMFSRYFGQSLGAAIFAAIFNSVLTDRIDNAPETLQAALPGVNQVVEVLQSNQAVSEVSLFLRQAFFDATHNVYFGMVVAGLITLIILLLTPAKFPVLDEKK
;
A
#
# COMPACT_ATOMS: atom_id res chain seq x y z
N LEU A 1 -36.34 40.75 4.11
CA LEU A 1 -36.26 39.77 3.02
C LEU A 1 -34.81 39.36 2.85
N THR A 2 -34.34 38.43 3.68
CA THR A 2 -33.06 37.74 3.52
C THR A 2 -33.34 36.51 2.64
N GLN A 3 -32.88 36.57 1.39
CA GLN A 3 -32.86 35.39 0.50
C GLN A 3 -31.92 34.34 1.09
N ASP A 4 -32.51 33.28 1.61
CA ASP A 4 -31.86 32.05 2.01
C ASP A 4 -31.43 31.33 0.71
N SER A 5 -30.21 31.61 0.22
CA SER A 5 -29.65 30.99 -0.98
C SER A 5 -29.13 29.60 -0.62
N THR A 6 -30.04 28.64 -0.46
CA THR A 6 -29.67 27.22 -0.54
C THR A 6 -29.03 26.98 -1.91
N PRO A 7 -27.78 26.53 -1.99
CA PRO A 7 -27.14 26.31 -3.28
C PRO A 7 -27.92 25.25 -4.06
N ASP A 8 -28.19 25.58 -5.31
CA ASP A 8 -28.93 24.77 -6.26
C ASP A 8 -28.32 23.31 -6.30
N LYS A 9 -29.16 22.29 -6.26
CA LYS A 9 -28.71 20.87 -6.24
C LYS A 9 -27.61 20.57 -7.27
N PRO A 10 -27.69 21.04 -8.54
CA PRO A 10 -26.64 20.85 -9.53
C PRO A 10 -25.29 21.47 -9.14
N ALA A 11 -25.30 22.66 -8.51
CA ALA A 11 -24.07 23.32 -8.08
C ALA A 11 -23.37 22.56 -6.94
N LYS A 12 -24.12 21.95 -6.04
CA LYS A 12 -23.60 21.10 -4.94
C LYS A 12 -22.98 19.80 -5.46
N GLU A 13 -23.61 19.16 -6.44
CA GLU A 13 -23.08 17.94 -7.08
C GLU A 13 -21.84 18.24 -7.91
N MET A 14 -21.84 19.32 -8.70
CA MET A 14 -20.66 19.74 -9.46
C MET A 14 -19.48 20.02 -8.55
N ARG A 15 -19.69 20.65 -7.41
CA ARG A 15 -18.66 20.89 -6.39
C ARG A 15 -18.09 19.59 -5.82
N LYS A 16 -18.93 18.61 -5.48
CA LYS A 16 -18.50 17.29 -5.01
C LYS A 16 -17.62 16.57 -6.04
N ASN A 17 -17.99 16.63 -7.33
CA ASN A 17 -17.22 16.02 -8.40
C ASN A 17 -15.85 16.67 -8.60
N LEU A 18 -15.76 18.00 -8.49
CA LEU A 18 -14.49 18.73 -8.56
C LEU A 18 -13.57 18.40 -7.38
N ILE A 19 -14.13 18.23 -6.18
CA ILE A 19 -13.36 17.78 -5.01
C ILE A 19 -12.88 16.34 -5.24
N LEU A 20 -13.73 15.44 -5.73
CA LEU A 20 -13.30 14.06 -6.05
C LEU A 20 -12.16 14.05 -7.06
N THR A 21 -12.27 14.83 -8.13
CA THR A 21 -11.18 14.97 -9.12
C THR A 21 -9.88 15.45 -8.47
N ALA A 22 -9.97 16.45 -7.59
CA ALA A 22 -8.81 16.95 -6.84
C ALA A 22 -8.20 15.86 -5.94
N LEU A 23 -9.01 15.08 -5.24
CA LEU A 23 -8.55 13.95 -4.42
C LEU A 23 -7.90 12.86 -5.26
N MET A 24 -8.48 12.54 -6.43
CA MET A 24 -7.92 11.57 -7.37
C MET A 24 -6.57 12.04 -7.94
N LEU A 25 -6.46 13.31 -8.34
CA LEU A 25 -5.20 13.91 -8.78
C LEU A 25 -4.15 13.91 -7.67
N THR A 26 -4.55 14.23 -6.44
CA THR A 26 -3.65 14.17 -5.29
C THR A 26 -3.17 12.75 -5.02
N MET A 27 -4.07 11.77 -5.09
CA MET A 27 -3.74 10.37 -4.86
C MET A 27 -2.85 9.80 -5.98
N SER A 28 -3.02 10.29 -7.23
CA SER A 28 -2.20 9.86 -8.35
C SER A 28 -0.73 10.25 -8.18
N LEU A 29 -0.42 11.36 -7.49
CA LEU A 29 0.97 11.73 -7.18
C LEU A 29 1.69 10.60 -6.46
N ALA A 30 1.11 10.06 -5.39
CA ALA A 30 1.74 9.00 -4.63
C ALA A 30 1.62 7.61 -5.30
N ALA A 31 0.54 7.37 -6.05
CA ALA A 31 0.31 6.09 -6.72
C ALA A 31 1.20 5.89 -7.96
N MET A 32 1.36 6.93 -8.78
CA MET A 32 2.20 6.88 -9.98
C MET A 32 3.69 6.89 -9.65
N ASP A 33 4.08 7.61 -8.62
CA ASP A 33 5.48 7.81 -8.25
C ASP A 33 6.25 6.48 -8.08
N ASN A 34 5.68 5.52 -7.38
CA ASN A 34 6.32 4.21 -7.19
C ASN A 34 6.46 3.41 -8.49
N THR A 35 5.48 3.48 -9.38
CA THR A 35 5.48 2.71 -10.63
C THR A 35 6.35 3.36 -11.70
N ILE A 36 6.40 4.69 -11.76
CA ILE A 36 7.24 5.46 -12.67
C ILE A 36 8.73 5.26 -12.32
N VAL A 37 9.09 5.37 -11.04
CA VAL A 37 10.49 5.21 -10.59
C VAL A 37 11.02 3.82 -10.91
N ALA A 38 10.20 2.78 -10.75
CA ALA A 38 10.60 1.40 -11.02
C ALA A 38 11.12 1.18 -12.45
N THR A 39 10.53 1.83 -13.44
CA THR A 39 10.93 1.70 -14.85
C THR A 39 12.16 2.53 -15.21
N ALA A 40 12.43 3.59 -14.45
CA ALA A 40 13.58 4.46 -14.70
C ALA A 40 14.88 4.02 -13.97
N ILE A 41 14.82 2.97 -13.13
CA ILE A 41 15.98 2.49 -12.35
C ILE A 41 17.25 2.31 -13.18
N PRO A 42 17.23 1.61 -14.34
CA PRO A 42 18.46 1.40 -15.11
C PRO A 42 19.13 2.74 -15.50
N HIS A 43 18.35 3.73 -15.92
CA HIS A 43 18.84 5.05 -16.30
C HIS A 43 19.34 5.85 -15.08
N ILE A 44 18.63 5.78 -13.94
CA ILE A 44 19.04 6.42 -12.67
C ILE A 44 20.37 5.86 -12.20
N VAL A 45 20.52 4.54 -12.19
CA VAL A 45 21.75 3.87 -11.78
C VAL A 45 22.89 4.14 -12.76
N GLY A 46 22.60 4.18 -14.06
CA GLY A 46 23.59 4.53 -15.08
C GLY A 46 24.14 5.95 -14.95
N ASP A 47 23.30 6.92 -14.55
CA ASP A 47 23.69 8.34 -14.42
C ASP A 47 24.30 8.66 -13.04
N LEU A 48 23.72 8.16 -11.95
CA LEU A 48 24.12 8.49 -10.58
C LEU A 48 25.07 7.46 -9.93
N GLY A 49 25.24 6.28 -10.55
CA GLY A 49 25.94 5.15 -9.95
C GLY A 49 25.18 4.54 -8.75
N GLY A 50 25.91 3.80 -7.89
CA GLY A 50 25.38 3.31 -6.62
C GLY A 50 24.36 2.19 -6.76
N PHE A 51 24.58 1.21 -7.65
CA PHE A 51 23.70 0.05 -7.86
C PHE A 51 23.35 -0.66 -6.53
N SER A 52 24.28 -0.81 -5.60
CA SER A 52 24.04 -1.44 -4.31
C SER A 52 23.01 -0.69 -3.42
N LEU A 53 22.73 0.58 -3.72
CA LEU A 53 21.83 1.43 -2.95
C LEU A 53 20.44 1.59 -3.60
N PHE A 54 20.20 1.08 -4.84
CA PHE A 54 18.96 1.39 -5.56
C PHE A 54 17.71 0.91 -4.82
N SER A 55 17.78 -0.21 -4.09
CA SER A 55 16.65 -0.73 -3.32
C SER A 55 16.17 0.24 -2.23
N TRP A 56 17.07 1.09 -1.74
CA TRP A 56 16.72 2.12 -0.76
C TRP A 56 15.80 3.20 -1.31
N LEU A 57 15.73 3.40 -2.63
CA LEU A 57 14.79 4.34 -3.26
C LEU A 57 13.32 3.98 -2.93
N PHE A 58 13.03 2.69 -2.86
CA PHE A 58 11.69 2.19 -2.50
C PHE A 58 11.53 2.04 -1.00
N SER A 59 12.54 1.47 -0.34
CA SER A 59 12.48 1.19 1.09
C SER A 59 12.30 2.45 1.93
N ILE A 60 13.08 3.51 1.66
CA ILE A 60 12.97 4.77 2.41
C ILE A 60 11.61 5.44 2.19
N TYR A 61 11.11 5.39 0.94
CA TYR A 61 9.80 5.95 0.62
C TYR A 61 8.69 5.21 1.37
N LEU A 62 8.64 3.88 1.29
CA LEU A 62 7.65 3.07 2.00
C LEU A 62 7.74 3.24 3.52
N LEU A 63 8.96 3.24 4.05
CA LEU A 63 9.23 3.42 5.47
C LEU A 63 8.69 4.77 5.96
N VAL A 64 9.15 5.86 5.37
CA VAL A 64 8.78 7.22 5.81
C VAL A 64 7.29 7.48 5.59
N GLN A 65 6.74 7.09 4.44
CA GLN A 65 5.31 7.19 4.17
C GLN A 65 4.50 6.47 5.26
N THR A 66 4.83 5.22 5.56
CA THR A 66 4.06 4.37 6.49
C THR A 66 4.07 4.96 7.90
N VAL A 67 5.23 5.35 8.42
CA VAL A 67 5.34 5.80 9.81
C VAL A 67 4.76 7.20 10.02
N THR A 68 4.68 8.04 8.98
CA THR A 68 4.10 9.38 9.09
C THR A 68 2.58 9.39 9.00
N ILE A 69 1.95 8.39 8.40
CA ILE A 69 0.48 8.33 8.22
C ILE A 69 -0.30 8.49 9.54
N PRO A 70 -0.02 7.77 10.64
CA PRO A 70 -0.80 7.93 11.88
C PRO A 70 -0.66 9.33 12.49
N VAL A 71 0.54 9.89 12.42
CA VAL A 71 0.81 11.25 12.90
C VAL A 71 -0.03 12.26 12.12
N TYR A 72 -0.02 12.18 10.80
CA TYR A 72 -0.84 13.05 9.96
C TYR A 72 -2.35 12.79 10.12
N GLY A 73 -2.76 11.56 10.41
CA GLY A 73 -4.15 11.26 10.76
C GLY A 73 -4.62 12.07 11.96
N LYS A 74 -3.83 12.09 13.05
CA LYS A 74 -4.11 12.89 14.25
C LYS A 74 -4.01 14.40 13.98
N LEU A 75 -2.98 14.84 13.26
CA LEU A 75 -2.83 16.25 12.91
C LEU A 75 -4.00 16.76 12.03
N ALA A 76 -4.58 15.89 11.18
CA ALA A 76 -5.76 16.22 10.40
C ALA A 76 -6.99 16.46 11.29
N ASP A 77 -7.12 15.73 12.38
CA ASP A 77 -8.20 15.95 13.34
C ASP A 77 -8.03 17.26 14.14
N ILE A 78 -6.78 17.70 14.37
CA ILE A 78 -6.45 18.91 15.13
C ILE A 78 -6.51 20.18 14.27
N TYR A 79 -5.78 20.19 13.14
CA TYR A 79 -5.60 21.38 12.31
C TYR A 79 -6.59 21.47 11.14
N GLY A 80 -7.38 20.41 10.92
CA GLY A 80 -8.24 20.28 9.75
C GLY A 80 -7.59 19.52 8.60
N ARG A 81 -8.43 18.98 7.73
CA ARG A 81 -8.01 18.11 6.63
C ARG A 81 -7.44 18.89 5.46
N LYS A 82 -8.08 20.04 5.13
CA LYS A 82 -7.67 20.87 3.99
C LYS A 82 -6.27 21.46 4.15
N PRO A 83 -5.92 22.13 5.27
CA PRO A 83 -4.57 22.66 5.46
C PRO A 83 -3.50 21.57 5.42
N LEU A 84 -3.79 20.41 6.04
CA LEU A 84 -2.85 19.32 6.10
C LEU A 84 -2.66 18.64 4.75
N LEU A 85 -3.72 18.50 3.94
CA LEU A 85 -3.61 17.96 2.58
C LEU A 85 -2.77 18.89 1.70
N ILE A 86 -3.00 20.20 1.75
CA ILE A 86 -2.21 21.19 1.00
C ILE A 86 -0.74 21.13 1.45
N PHE A 87 -0.48 21.10 2.75
CA PHE A 87 0.87 20.91 3.29
C PHE A 87 1.53 19.64 2.75
N GLY A 88 0.80 18.51 2.79
CA GLY A 88 1.30 17.23 2.26
C GLY A 88 1.66 17.29 0.78
N ILE A 89 0.82 17.92 -0.05
CA ILE A 89 1.10 18.11 -1.48
C ILE A 89 2.34 18.99 -1.66
N ILE A 90 2.46 20.11 -0.94
CA ILE A 90 3.63 21.00 -1.03
C ILE A 90 4.92 20.26 -0.67
N VAL A 91 4.94 19.53 0.46
CA VAL A 91 6.11 18.73 0.87
C VAL A 91 6.44 17.67 -0.17
N PHE A 92 5.43 16.99 -0.73
CA PHE A 92 5.60 16.02 -1.81
C PHE A 92 6.25 16.66 -3.04
N LEU A 93 5.78 17.83 -3.47
CA LEU A 93 6.30 18.55 -4.65
C LEU A 93 7.73 19.05 -4.42
N ILE A 94 8.04 19.57 -3.23
CA ILE A 94 9.41 19.99 -2.87
C ILE A 94 10.34 18.77 -2.92
N GLY A 95 9.95 17.65 -2.28
CA GLY A 95 10.71 16.40 -2.33
C GLY A 95 10.87 15.88 -3.77
N SER A 96 9.82 15.93 -4.57
CA SER A 96 9.85 15.52 -5.97
C SER A 96 10.79 16.39 -6.80
N ALA A 97 10.70 17.73 -6.69
CA ALA A 97 11.62 18.64 -7.37
C ALA A 97 13.08 18.40 -6.96
N ALA A 98 13.33 18.17 -5.68
CA ALA A 98 14.65 17.84 -5.16
C ALA A 98 15.17 16.50 -5.72
N CYS A 99 14.31 15.47 -5.84
CA CYS A 99 14.67 14.21 -6.49
C CYS A 99 15.09 14.42 -7.95
N GLY A 100 14.35 15.25 -8.71
CA GLY A 100 14.72 15.61 -10.08
C GLY A 100 16.04 16.38 -10.19
N ALA A 101 16.45 17.08 -9.13
CA ALA A 101 17.71 17.81 -9.03
C ALA A 101 18.85 17.02 -8.36
N ALA A 102 18.65 15.74 -8.03
CA ALA A 102 19.63 14.93 -7.34
C ALA A 102 20.92 14.75 -8.14
N TRP A 103 22.07 14.82 -7.46
CA TRP A 103 23.41 14.76 -8.03
C TRP A 103 24.16 13.45 -7.75
N ASN A 104 23.66 12.62 -6.83
CA ASN A 104 24.14 11.26 -6.56
C ASN A 104 23.02 10.41 -5.94
N MET A 105 23.23 9.10 -5.83
CA MET A 105 22.24 8.15 -5.29
C MET A 105 21.85 8.47 -3.84
N VAL A 106 22.78 8.90 -2.99
CA VAL A 106 22.51 9.23 -1.58
C VAL A 106 21.58 10.44 -1.46
N SER A 107 21.85 11.51 -2.24
CA SER A 107 20.98 12.70 -2.28
C SER A 107 19.57 12.34 -2.78
N LEU A 108 19.47 11.48 -3.80
CA LEU A 108 18.19 11.00 -4.30
C LEU A 108 17.40 10.24 -3.22
N ILE A 109 18.05 9.32 -2.49
CA ILE A 109 17.45 8.58 -1.37
C ILE A 109 16.96 9.54 -0.29
N ALA A 110 17.76 10.53 0.10
CA ALA A 110 17.37 11.51 1.12
C ALA A 110 16.14 12.32 0.68
N PHE A 111 16.12 12.80 -0.58
CA PHE A 111 15.00 13.55 -1.13
C PHE A 111 13.75 12.69 -1.31
N ARG A 112 13.89 11.38 -1.61
CA ARG A 112 12.79 10.41 -1.57
C ARG A 112 12.17 10.32 -0.17
N GLY A 113 12.97 10.39 0.89
CA GLY A 113 12.45 10.47 2.26
C GLY A 113 11.56 11.71 2.48
N VAL A 114 12.01 12.89 2.01
CA VAL A 114 11.20 14.12 2.09
C VAL A 114 9.90 13.98 1.29
N GLN A 115 9.97 13.47 0.06
CA GLN A 115 8.81 13.23 -0.79
C GLN A 115 7.80 12.28 -0.12
N ALA A 116 8.29 11.22 0.53
CA ALA A 116 7.48 10.24 1.24
C ALA A 116 6.74 10.81 2.46
N MET A 117 7.31 11.82 3.15
CA MET A 117 6.58 12.56 4.20
C MET A 117 5.32 13.21 3.63
N GLY A 118 5.41 13.84 2.46
CA GLY A 118 4.24 14.40 1.77
C GLY A 118 3.23 13.32 1.38
N ALA A 119 3.70 12.19 0.86
CA ALA A 119 2.85 11.07 0.50
C ALA A 119 2.09 10.50 1.71
N GLY A 120 2.71 10.43 2.89
CA GLY A 120 2.05 10.02 4.13
C GLY A 120 0.87 10.93 4.50
N ALA A 121 1.05 12.25 4.40
CA ALA A 121 -0.01 13.21 4.64
C ALA A 121 -1.16 13.07 3.60
N ILE A 122 -0.83 12.88 2.33
CA ILE A 122 -1.81 12.64 1.26
C ILE A 122 -2.65 11.40 1.56
N MET A 123 -2.02 10.26 1.89
CA MET A 123 -2.73 9.01 2.16
C MET A 123 -3.65 9.09 3.38
N ALA A 124 -3.21 9.75 4.45
CA ALA A 124 -4.02 9.95 5.64
C ALA A 124 -5.24 10.83 5.35
N THR A 125 -5.07 11.94 4.62
CA THR A 125 -6.09 12.97 4.49
C THR A 125 -7.09 12.71 3.36
N VAL A 126 -6.67 12.17 2.21
CA VAL A 126 -7.58 11.90 1.07
C VAL A 126 -8.74 10.99 1.49
N ASN A 127 -8.44 9.87 2.16
CA ASN A 127 -9.47 8.93 2.63
C ASN A 127 -10.33 9.51 3.75
N THR A 128 -9.78 10.37 4.61
CA THR A 128 -10.53 11.06 5.66
C THR A 128 -11.51 12.07 5.06
N ILE A 129 -11.05 12.90 4.11
CA ILE A 129 -11.89 13.87 3.39
C ILE A 129 -13.02 13.16 2.64
N ALA A 130 -12.73 12.05 1.97
CA ALA A 130 -13.76 11.25 1.32
C ALA A 130 -14.80 10.73 2.33
N GLY A 131 -14.36 10.34 3.53
CA GLY A 131 -15.23 9.95 4.63
C GLY A 131 -16.08 11.12 5.20
N ASP A 132 -15.62 12.36 5.08
CA ASP A 132 -16.31 13.53 5.62
C ASP A 132 -17.34 14.12 4.65
N ILE A 133 -17.03 14.12 3.34
CA ILE A 133 -17.87 14.78 2.33
C ILE A 133 -19.01 13.89 1.85
N TYR A 134 -18.78 12.58 1.80
CA TYR A 134 -19.72 11.64 1.19
C TYR A 134 -20.46 10.82 2.25
N THR A 135 -21.76 10.61 2.00
CA THR A 135 -22.60 9.76 2.84
C THR A 135 -22.12 8.30 2.79
N ILE A 136 -22.45 7.49 3.79
CA ILE A 136 -22.08 6.07 3.87
C ILE A 136 -22.48 5.31 2.59
N ARG A 137 -23.63 5.67 1.98
CA ARG A 137 -24.09 5.07 0.72
C ARG A 137 -23.23 5.46 -0.48
N GLU A 138 -22.73 6.71 -0.53
CA GLU A 138 -21.87 7.22 -1.59
C GLU A 138 -20.42 6.71 -1.46
N ARG A 139 -19.93 6.50 -0.23
CA ARG A 139 -18.52 6.18 0.07
C ARG A 139 -17.99 4.98 -0.68
N ALA A 140 -18.80 3.92 -0.89
CA ALA A 140 -18.35 2.76 -1.67
C ALA A 140 -18.00 3.15 -3.11
N LYS A 141 -18.87 3.91 -3.78
CA LYS A 141 -18.62 4.39 -5.15
C LYS A 141 -17.37 5.28 -5.19
N ILE A 142 -17.21 6.16 -4.22
CA ILE A 142 -16.05 7.05 -4.12
C ILE A 142 -14.75 6.26 -3.86
N GLN A 143 -14.78 5.26 -2.99
CA GLN A 143 -13.64 4.36 -2.78
C GLN A 143 -13.29 3.57 -4.05
N GLY A 144 -14.28 3.19 -4.84
CA GLY A 144 -14.06 2.60 -6.17
C GLY A 144 -13.27 3.55 -7.08
N TRP A 145 -13.65 4.84 -7.17
CA TRP A 145 -12.93 5.85 -7.93
C TRP A 145 -11.51 6.09 -7.39
N LEU A 146 -11.32 6.21 -6.08
CA LEU A 146 -10.00 6.36 -5.48
C LEU A 146 -9.13 5.12 -5.74
N SER A 147 -9.70 3.93 -5.65
CA SER A 147 -8.96 2.69 -5.96
C SER A 147 -8.59 2.57 -7.45
N SER A 148 -9.40 3.11 -8.37
CA SER A 148 -9.08 3.10 -9.81
C SER A 148 -7.83 3.91 -10.14
N VAL A 149 -7.48 4.91 -9.34
CA VAL A 149 -6.24 5.68 -9.50
C VAL A 149 -5.02 4.78 -9.44
N TRP A 150 -5.00 3.78 -8.54
CA TRP A 150 -3.91 2.80 -8.46
C TRP A 150 -3.82 1.93 -9.70
N GLY A 151 -4.98 1.49 -10.24
CA GLY A 151 -5.02 0.71 -11.47
C GLY A 151 -4.52 1.49 -12.69
N VAL A 152 -4.97 2.73 -12.83
CA VAL A 152 -4.51 3.64 -13.90
C VAL A 152 -3.02 3.93 -13.76
N SER A 153 -2.54 4.18 -12.53
CA SER A 153 -1.13 4.44 -12.24
C SER A 153 -0.24 3.23 -12.55
N ALA A 154 -0.72 2.02 -12.33
CA ALA A 154 0.02 0.79 -12.65
C ALA A 154 0.25 0.61 -14.15
N ILE A 155 -0.63 1.16 -14.99
CA ILE A 155 -0.51 1.11 -16.46
C ILE A 155 0.26 2.32 -17.00
N LEU A 156 -0.14 3.52 -16.59
CA LEU A 156 0.46 4.77 -17.09
C LEU A 156 1.87 4.99 -16.54
N GLY A 157 2.15 4.54 -15.31
CA GLY A 157 3.45 4.71 -14.68
C GLY A 157 4.61 4.18 -15.53
N PRO A 158 4.62 2.89 -15.86
CA PRO A 158 5.65 2.32 -16.72
C PRO A 158 5.73 2.97 -18.12
N ALA A 159 4.59 3.30 -18.72
CA ALA A 159 4.55 3.94 -20.04
C ALA A 159 5.20 5.33 -20.02
N ILE A 160 4.83 6.17 -19.05
CA ILE A 160 5.36 7.53 -18.91
C ILE A 160 6.82 7.48 -18.44
N GLY A 161 7.14 6.60 -17.46
CA GLY A 161 8.49 6.46 -16.91
C GLY A 161 9.50 5.98 -17.97
N GLY A 162 9.13 4.97 -18.75
CA GLY A 162 9.93 4.50 -19.87
C GLY A 162 10.11 5.59 -20.95
N ALA A 163 9.02 6.26 -21.35
CA ALA A 163 9.11 7.32 -22.34
C ALA A 163 10.05 8.47 -21.91
N PHE A 164 9.97 8.93 -20.67
CA PHE A 164 10.88 9.95 -20.18
C PHE A 164 12.32 9.45 -20.05
N ALA A 165 12.53 8.22 -19.60
CA ALA A 165 13.86 7.65 -19.46
C ALA A 165 14.56 7.47 -20.83
N ASP A 166 13.81 7.01 -21.86
CA ASP A 166 14.35 6.70 -23.19
C ASP A 166 14.51 7.94 -24.09
N TYR A 167 13.54 8.89 -24.06
CA TYR A 167 13.46 10.00 -25.03
C TYR A 167 13.83 11.37 -24.46
N ALA A 168 13.95 11.51 -23.13
CA ALA A 168 14.26 12.81 -22.52
C ALA A 168 15.30 12.65 -21.39
N SER A 169 14.89 12.58 -20.16
CA SER A 169 15.72 12.31 -18.98
C SER A 169 14.85 11.71 -17.89
N TRP A 170 15.38 10.74 -17.15
CA TRP A 170 14.70 10.15 -15.99
C TRP A 170 14.27 11.21 -14.95
N ARG A 171 14.93 12.38 -14.92
CA ARG A 171 14.57 13.47 -13.98
C ARG A 171 13.15 13.98 -14.19
N TRP A 172 12.60 13.90 -15.40
CA TRP A 172 11.24 14.34 -15.71
C TRP A 172 10.16 13.49 -15.03
N ILE A 173 10.48 12.25 -14.61
CA ILE A 173 9.54 11.44 -13.83
C ILE A 173 9.17 12.10 -12.50
N PHE A 174 10.04 12.94 -11.96
CA PHE A 174 9.80 13.71 -10.74
C PHE A 174 9.14 15.08 -11.04
N PHE A 175 9.57 15.75 -12.11
CA PHE A 175 9.03 17.07 -12.46
C PHE A 175 7.58 17.02 -12.96
N ILE A 176 7.11 15.90 -13.52
CA ILE A 176 5.70 15.72 -13.94
C ILE A 176 4.71 15.84 -12.76
N ASN A 177 5.15 15.58 -11.55
CA ASN A 177 4.33 15.72 -10.36
C ASN A 177 3.98 17.19 -10.08
N ILE A 178 4.80 18.17 -10.50
CA ILE A 178 4.60 19.60 -10.21
C ILE A 178 3.30 20.12 -10.81
N PRO A 179 3.03 20.01 -12.13
CA PRO A 179 1.77 20.49 -12.68
C PRO A 179 0.55 19.77 -12.11
N ILE A 180 0.64 18.46 -11.86
CA ILE A 180 -0.46 17.67 -11.27
C ILE A 180 -0.76 18.16 -9.86
N GLY A 181 0.27 18.34 -9.02
CA GLY A 181 0.10 18.80 -7.65
C GLY A 181 -0.38 20.24 -7.55
N LEU A 182 0.12 21.15 -8.39
CA LEU A 182 -0.37 22.53 -8.45
C LEU A 182 -1.84 22.57 -8.85
N GLY A 183 -2.26 21.82 -9.87
CA GLY A 183 -3.66 21.67 -10.26
C GLY A 183 -4.53 21.16 -9.11
N SER A 184 -4.02 20.18 -8.36
CA SER A 184 -4.71 19.64 -7.18
C SER A 184 -4.86 20.70 -6.08
N ILE A 185 -3.79 21.46 -5.75
CA ILE A 185 -3.84 22.55 -4.76
C ILE A 185 -4.88 23.60 -5.15
N ILE A 186 -4.92 24.01 -6.42
CA ILE A 186 -5.88 25.02 -6.90
C ILE A 186 -7.32 24.51 -6.70
N LEU A 187 -7.61 23.28 -7.11
CA LEU A 187 -8.94 22.69 -6.97
C LEU A 187 -9.34 22.54 -5.50
N ILE A 188 -8.44 22.03 -4.64
CA ILE A 188 -8.69 21.88 -3.20
C ILE A 188 -8.91 23.24 -2.55
N SER A 189 -8.07 24.23 -2.85
CA SER A 189 -8.17 25.57 -2.28
C SER A 189 -9.49 26.25 -2.62
N LYS A 190 -9.96 26.09 -3.87
CA LYS A 190 -11.16 26.74 -4.38
C LYS A 190 -12.46 26.04 -3.95
N TYR A 191 -12.50 24.70 -3.97
CA TYR A 191 -13.75 23.96 -3.83
C TYR A 191 -13.91 23.25 -2.49
N LEU A 192 -12.82 22.87 -1.80
CA LEU A 192 -12.91 22.27 -0.48
C LEU A 192 -13.04 23.35 0.59
N HIS A 193 -14.23 23.48 1.18
CA HIS A 193 -14.46 24.36 2.32
C HIS A 193 -14.65 23.48 3.55
N GLU A 194 -13.92 23.79 4.58
CA GLU A 194 -13.93 23.11 5.86
C GLU A 194 -14.17 24.15 6.95
N ASN A 195 -15.22 23.96 7.74
CA ASN A 195 -15.51 24.80 8.91
C ASN A 195 -14.89 24.12 10.13
N VAL A 196 -13.59 24.30 10.32
CA VAL A 196 -12.90 23.79 11.50
C VAL A 196 -13.09 24.80 12.65
N GLN A 197 -13.76 24.37 13.72
CA GLN A 197 -13.65 25.07 14.98
C GLN A 197 -12.28 24.70 15.58
N LEU A 198 -11.29 25.56 15.38
CA LEU A 198 -9.95 25.38 15.94
C LEU A 198 -10.06 25.43 17.47
N LYS A 199 -10.20 24.27 18.09
CA LYS A 199 -9.97 24.14 19.52
C LYS A 199 -8.45 24.21 19.73
N ARG A 200 -7.99 24.90 20.78
CA ARG A 200 -6.57 24.90 21.17
C ARG A 200 -6.21 23.52 21.69
N HIS A 201 -5.75 22.65 20.81
CA HIS A 201 -5.21 21.34 21.15
C HIS A 201 -3.69 21.42 21.31
N LYS A 202 -3.16 20.73 22.30
CA LYS A 202 -1.71 20.54 22.45
C LYS A 202 -1.31 19.32 21.63
N VAL A 203 -0.41 19.52 20.66
CA VAL A 203 0.15 18.40 19.91
C VAL A 203 1.14 17.66 20.78
N ASP A 204 0.99 16.36 20.92
CA ASP A 204 1.97 15.50 21.59
C ASP A 204 3.17 15.24 20.66
N TRP A 205 4.11 16.19 20.63
CA TRP A 205 5.32 16.04 19.84
C TRP A 205 6.22 14.90 20.33
N ALA A 206 6.22 14.61 21.64
CA ALA A 206 7.00 13.51 22.19
C ALA A 206 6.43 12.16 21.72
N GLY A 207 5.10 11.99 21.74
CA GLY A 207 4.42 10.84 21.18
C GLY A 207 4.65 10.73 19.67
N ALA A 208 4.52 11.83 18.90
CA ALA A 208 4.78 11.83 17.46
C ALA A 208 6.20 11.37 17.13
N ILE A 209 7.22 11.93 17.78
CA ILE A 209 8.63 11.58 17.53
C ILE A 209 8.91 10.14 17.96
N SER A 210 8.47 9.72 19.15
CA SER A 210 8.67 8.35 19.61
C SER A 210 8.01 7.33 18.69
N MET A 211 6.82 7.64 18.17
CA MET A 211 6.09 6.80 17.22
C MET A 211 6.81 6.72 15.87
N LEU A 212 7.33 7.84 15.36
CA LEU A 212 8.13 7.86 14.14
C LEU A 212 9.39 7.00 14.28
N ILE A 213 10.12 7.11 15.41
CA ILE A 213 11.31 6.28 15.68
C ILE A 213 10.92 4.81 15.78
N THR A 214 9.92 4.48 16.60
CA THR A 214 9.45 3.10 16.78
C THR A 214 8.99 2.48 15.45
N GLY A 215 8.15 3.21 14.70
CA GLY A 215 7.69 2.76 13.41
C GLY A 215 8.84 2.59 12.41
N SER A 216 9.82 3.49 12.42
CA SER A 216 11.00 3.38 11.55
C SER A 216 11.84 2.15 11.87
N VAL A 217 12.07 1.86 13.15
CA VAL A 217 12.80 0.65 13.59
C VAL A 217 12.05 -0.61 13.19
N LEU A 218 10.74 -0.67 13.40
CA LEU A 218 9.92 -1.82 13.01
C LEU A 218 9.94 -2.03 11.49
N MET A 219 9.77 -0.96 10.71
CA MET A 219 9.83 -1.03 9.25
C MET A 219 11.23 -1.44 8.78
N TYR A 220 12.29 -0.92 9.40
CA TYR A 220 13.66 -1.29 9.09
C TYR A 220 13.90 -2.79 9.32
N ILE A 221 13.44 -3.34 10.45
CA ILE A 221 13.51 -4.77 10.76
C ILE A 221 12.82 -5.58 9.65
N LEU A 222 11.62 -5.18 9.24
CA LEU A 222 10.84 -5.90 8.23
C LEU A 222 11.43 -5.80 6.82
N LEU A 223 11.97 -4.65 6.44
CA LEU A 223 12.47 -4.41 5.08
C LEU A 223 13.90 -4.94 4.89
N GLN A 224 14.73 -4.94 5.94
CA GLN A 224 16.13 -5.32 5.86
C GLN A 224 16.45 -6.67 6.51
N GLY A 225 15.52 -7.21 7.30
CA GLY A 225 15.66 -8.52 7.93
C GLY A 225 15.74 -9.64 6.89
N GLY A 226 16.73 -10.49 7.04
CA GLY A 226 17.02 -11.59 6.09
C GLY A 226 17.74 -11.14 4.80
N GLN A 227 17.80 -9.84 4.51
CA GLN A 227 18.53 -9.29 3.36
C GLN A 227 19.90 -8.76 3.78
N SER A 228 19.94 -7.72 4.60
CA SER A 228 21.20 -7.12 5.08
C SER A 228 21.83 -7.93 6.20
N TRP A 229 21.02 -8.52 7.07
CA TRP A 229 21.46 -9.37 8.17
C TRP A 229 20.56 -10.60 8.32
N PRO A 230 21.16 -11.79 8.57
CA PRO A 230 20.37 -12.99 8.86
C PRO A 230 19.44 -12.79 10.06
N TRP A 231 18.22 -13.37 10.01
CA TRP A 231 17.23 -13.23 11.08
C TRP A 231 17.76 -13.66 12.45
N PHE A 232 18.61 -14.72 12.50
CA PHE A 232 19.21 -15.24 13.72
C PHE A 232 20.64 -14.73 13.97
N SER A 233 20.91 -13.47 13.59
CA SER A 233 22.19 -12.82 13.89
C SER A 233 22.10 -11.97 15.16
N TRP A 234 23.26 -11.71 15.83
CA TRP A 234 23.30 -10.86 17.00
C TRP A 234 22.94 -9.39 16.66
N GLN A 235 23.27 -8.97 15.46
CA GLN A 235 22.91 -7.63 14.95
C GLN A 235 21.39 -7.48 14.86
N MET A 236 20.70 -8.46 14.27
CA MET A 236 19.24 -8.46 14.18
C MET A 236 18.61 -8.53 15.56
N ALA A 237 19.13 -9.39 16.46
CA ALA A 237 18.64 -9.48 17.84
C ALA A 237 18.76 -8.17 18.60
N SER A 238 19.87 -7.41 18.40
CA SER A 238 20.06 -6.10 19.03
C SER A 238 19.08 -5.05 18.50
N ILE A 239 18.78 -5.02 17.19
CA ILE A 239 17.81 -4.10 16.60
C ILE A 239 16.38 -4.45 17.03
N VAL A 240 16.03 -5.73 17.09
CA VAL A 240 14.74 -6.19 17.62
C VAL A 240 14.60 -5.81 19.09
N GLY A 241 15.65 -6.03 19.91
CA GLY A 241 15.69 -5.60 21.30
C GLY A 241 15.50 -4.08 21.45
N PHE A 242 16.18 -3.28 20.64
CA PHE A 242 15.97 -1.83 20.59
C PHE A 242 14.55 -1.46 20.20
N GLY A 243 13.97 -2.15 19.19
CA GLY A 243 12.58 -1.96 18.77
C GLY A 243 11.57 -2.24 19.90
N LEU A 244 11.77 -3.30 20.67
CA LEU A 244 10.92 -3.63 21.84
C LEU A 244 11.02 -2.56 22.94
N ILE A 245 12.21 -2.04 23.20
CA ILE A 245 12.43 -0.93 24.15
C ILE A 245 11.69 0.32 23.63
N MET A 246 11.82 0.66 22.37
CA MET A 246 11.14 1.81 21.78
C MET A 246 9.62 1.67 21.79
N ILE A 247 9.07 0.48 21.58
CA ILE A 247 7.63 0.20 21.76
C ILE A 247 7.22 0.51 23.20
N ALA A 248 7.96 0.02 24.19
CA ALA A 248 7.64 0.25 25.61
C ALA A 248 7.69 1.75 25.97
N ILE A 249 8.71 2.46 25.48
CA ILE A 249 8.85 3.92 25.66
C ILE A 249 7.67 4.65 25.03
N THR A 250 7.33 4.32 23.77
CA THR A 250 6.20 4.95 23.06
C THR A 250 4.88 4.72 23.79
N ILE A 251 4.61 3.48 24.23
CA ILE A 251 3.42 3.17 25.03
C ILE A 251 3.39 4.01 26.32
N GLN A 252 4.54 4.22 26.97
CA GLN A 252 4.59 5.00 28.20
C GLN A 252 4.37 6.49 27.96
N ILE A 253 4.93 7.06 26.89
CA ILE A 253 4.69 8.45 26.46
C ILE A 253 3.20 8.64 26.13
N GLU A 254 2.64 7.81 25.26
CA GLU A 254 1.24 7.86 24.83
C GLU A 254 0.24 7.73 26.00
N ARG A 255 0.58 6.93 27.03
CA ARG A 255 -0.26 6.80 28.23
C ARG A 255 -0.26 8.04 29.12
N ARG A 256 0.78 8.87 29.07
CA ARG A 256 0.93 10.09 29.87
C ARG A 256 0.52 11.35 29.14
N ALA A 257 0.39 11.28 27.83
CA ALA A 257 0.03 12.42 26.99
C ALA A 257 -1.42 12.86 27.26
N GLU A 258 -1.66 14.17 27.33
CA GLU A 258 -3.02 14.74 27.41
C GLU A 258 -3.82 14.42 26.14
N GLU A 259 -3.17 14.52 24.97
CA GLU A 259 -3.77 14.21 23.67
C GLU A 259 -2.86 13.29 22.82
N PRO A 260 -2.88 11.98 23.10
CA PRO A 260 -2.00 11.02 22.44
C PRO A 260 -2.29 10.91 20.93
N ILE A 261 -1.25 10.56 20.15
CA ILE A 261 -1.36 10.32 18.70
C ILE A 261 -2.21 9.06 18.40
N LEU A 262 -1.99 7.99 19.19
CA LEU A 262 -2.80 6.78 19.17
C LEU A 262 -3.58 6.61 20.48
N PRO A 263 -4.73 7.29 20.61
CA PRO A 263 -5.48 7.28 21.86
C PRO A 263 -5.84 5.87 22.30
N GLY A 264 -5.75 5.61 23.60
CA GLY A 264 -6.05 4.28 24.17
C GLY A 264 -7.46 3.74 23.85
N TRP A 265 -8.42 4.61 23.52
CA TRP A 265 -9.75 4.19 23.11
C TRP A 265 -9.76 3.42 21.77
N VAL A 266 -8.80 3.68 20.85
CA VAL A 266 -8.63 2.95 19.58
C VAL A 266 -8.43 1.46 19.86
N TRP A 267 -7.61 1.14 20.85
CA TRP A 267 -7.28 -0.24 21.25
C TRP A 267 -8.33 -0.91 22.14
N LYS A 268 -9.21 -0.11 22.76
CA LYS A 268 -10.32 -0.64 23.58
C LYS A 268 -11.56 -1.00 22.75
N ARG A 269 -11.70 -0.42 21.56
CA ARG A 269 -12.85 -0.68 20.68
C ARG A 269 -12.61 -1.91 19.82
N ARG A 270 -13.20 -3.05 20.18
CA ARG A 270 -13.05 -4.34 19.47
C ARG A 270 -13.25 -4.25 17.96
N ILE A 271 -14.16 -3.39 17.50
CA ILE A 271 -14.44 -3.17 16.08
C ILE A 271 -13.23 -2.56 15.38
N ILE A 272 -12.61 -1.53 15.96
CA ILE A 272 -11.47 -0.83 15.36
C ILE A 272 -10.25 -1.74 15.35
N VAL A 273 -9.99 -2.44 16.48
CA VAL A 273 -8.90 -3.41 16.59
C VAL A 273 -9.07 -4.54 15.57
N GLY A 274 -10.25 -5.15 15.51
CA GLY A 274 -10.52 -6.23 14.56
C GLY A 274 -10.40 -5.80 13.11
N ALA A 275 -10.90 -4.61 12.75
CA ALA A 275 -10.77 -4.06 11.42
C ALA A 275 -9.30 -3.76 11.05
N ASN A 276 -8.49 -3.20 11.97
CA ASN A 276 -7.08 -2.94 11.74
C ASN A 276 -6.26 -4.23 11.60
N LEU A 277 -6.51 -5.23 12.44
CA LEU A 277 -5.86 -6.54 12.32
C LEU A 277 -6.23 -7.25 11.00
N ALA A 278 -7.50 -7.17 10.58
CA ALA A 278 -7.93 -7.70 9.29
C ALA A 278 -7.28 -6.93 8.11
N THR A 279 -7.07 -5.61 8.26
CA THR A 279 -6.37 -4.79 7.28
C THR A 279 -4.88 -5.15 7.19
N ILE A 280 -4.23 -5.51 8.32
CA ILE A 280 -2.85 -6.06 8.33
C ILE A 280 -2.83 -7.36 7.52
N GLY A 281 -3.71 -8.32 7.82
CA GLY A 281 -3.77 -9.59 7.10
C GLY A 281 -4.04 -9.43 5.60
N MET A 282 -4.92 -8.50 5.23
CA MET A 282 -5.12 -8.12 3.83
C MET A 282 -3.85 -7.53 3.20
N GLY A 283 -3.15 -6.64 3.93
CA GLY A 283 -1.87 -6.07 3.50
C GLY A 283 -0.85 -7.17 3.22
N VAL A 284 -0.70 -8.14 4.12
CA VAL A 284 0.15 -9.33 3.92
C VAL A 284 -0.23 -10.03 2.61
N ALA A 285 -1.51 -10.37 2.43
CA ALA A 285 -1.96 -11.13 1.28
C ALA A 285 -1.72 -10.42 -0.07
N THR A 286 -1.76 -9.08 -0.10
CA THR A 286 -1.53 -8.31 -1.35
C THR A 286 -0.09 -8.42 -1.86
N MET A 287 0.89 -8.76 -1.02
CA MET A 287 2.30 -8.81 -1.43
C MET A 287 2.65 -10.05 -2.24
N GLY A 288 1.99 -11.18 -2.00
CA GLY A 288 2.23 -12.41 -2.78
C GLY A 288 2.14 -12.18 -4.29
N PRO A 289 0.96 -11.80 -4.81
CA PRO A 289 0.82 -11.54 -6.24
C PRO A 289 1.64 -10.34 -6.72
N SER A 290 1.76 -9.28 -5.93
CA SER A 290 2.46 -8.07 -6.38
C SER A 290 3.96 -8.28 -6.59
N MET A 291 4.62 -9.11 -5.77
CA MET A 291 6.06 -9.35 -5.84
C MET A 291 6.40 -10.51 -6.79
N PHE A 292 5.68 -11.63 -6.71
CA PHE A 292 6.14 -12.88 -7.32
C PHE A 292 5.46 -13.19 -8.66
N LEU A 293 4.22 -12.73 -8.87
CA LEU A 293 3.50 -13.10 -10.10
C LEU A 293 4.13 -12.59 -11.39
N PRO A 294 4.61 -11.33 -11.50
CA PRO A 294 5.22 -10.87 -12.74
C PRO A 294 6.47 -11.67 -13.11
N VAL A 295 7.29 -12.01 -12.11
CA VAL A 295 8.50 -12.82 -12.31
C VAL A 295 8.11 -14.26 -12.64
N PHE A 296 7.14 -14.83 -11.95
CA PHE A 296 6.58 -16.16 -12.24
C PHE A 296 6.07 -16.25 -13.69
N ALA A 297 5.26 -15.31 -14.11
CA ALA A 297 4.70 -15.29 -15.46
C ALA A 297 5.81 -15.26 -16.53
N GLN A 298 6.85 -14.45 -16.33
CA GLN A 298 7.98 -14.39 -17.26
C GLN A 298 8.83 -15.66 -17.23
N SER A 299 9.21 -16.10 -16.03
CA SER A 299 10.20 -17.18 -15.84
C SER A 299 9.61 -18.57 -16.05
N VAL A 300 8.35 -18.82 -15.65
CA VAL A 300 7.73 -20.15 -15.70
C VAL A 300 6.87 -20.31 -16.95
N THR A 301 5.98 -19.36 -17.25
CA THR A 301 5.08 -19.48 -18.40
C THR A 301 5.68 -18.92 -19.70
N GLY A 302 6.82 -18.23 -19.61
CA GLY A 302 7.53 -17.70 -20.78
C GLY A 302 6.88 -16.51 -21.46
N VAL A 303 5.91 -15.85 -20.82
CA VAL A 303 5.30 -14.64 -21.40
C VAL A 303 6.24 -13.43 -21.28
N GLY A 304 6.15 -12.50 -22.23
CA GLY A 304 6.93 -11.27 -22.17
C GLY A 304 6.57 -10.37 -20.99
N ALA A 305 7.46 -9.46 -20.63
CA ALA A 305 7.29 -8.55 -19.49
C ALA A 305 6.00 -7.73 -19.56
N MET A 306 5.61 -7.26 -20.76
CA MET A 306 4.36 -6.53 -20.97
C MET A 306 3.13 -7.39 -20.62
N ALA A 307 3.08 -8.64 -21.08
CA ALA A 307 1.99 -9.56 -20.79
C ALA A 307 1.92 -9.89 -19.30
N ALA A 308 3.07 -10.11 -18.64
CA ALA A 308 3.14 -10.31 -17.18
C ALA A 308 2.59 -9.09 -16.42
N GLY A 309 2.89 -7.88 -16.87
CA GLY A 309 2.33 -6.64 -16.33
C GLY A 309 0.81 -6.57 -16.49
N PHE A 310 0.24 -6.94 -17.64
CA PHE A 310 -1.21 -6.99 -17.86
C PHE A 310 -1.90 -8.05 -17.02
N ILE A 311 -1.26 -9.21 -16.78
CA ILE A 311 -1.78 -10.22 -15.86
C ILE A 311 -1.92 -9.61 -14.47
N LEU A 312 -0.91 -8.95 -13.95
CA LEU A 312 -0.97 -8.27 -12.64
C LEU A 312 -2.02 -7.15 -12.65
N ALA A 313 -2.08 -6.33 -13.71
CA ALA A 313 -3.01 -5.23 -13.84
C ALA A 313 -4.49 -5.67 -13.83
N SER A 314 -4.80 -6.93 -14.18
CA SER A 314 -6.17 -7.46 -14.14
C SER A 314 -6.78 -7.40 -12.73
N MET A 315 -5.99 -7.54 -11.67
CA MET A 315 -6.38 -7.30 -10.28
C MET A 315 -6.83 -5.85 -10.06
N SER A 316 -6.13 -4.89 -10.68
CA SER A 316 -6.42 -3.46 -10.57
C SER A 316 -7.70 -3.02 -11.29
N ILE A 317 -8.30 -3.88 -12.12
CA ILE A 317 -9.60 -3.66 -12.72
C ILE A 317 -10.73 -4.11 -11.78
N THR A 318 -10.61 -5.31 -11.22
CA THR A 318 -11.67 -5.88 -10.39
C THR A 318 -11.73 -5.29 -8.99
N TRP A 319 -10.59 -4.84 -8.45
CA TRP A 319 -10.55 -4.20 -7.13
C TRP A 319 -11.41 -2.92 -7.05
N PRO A 320 -11.27 -1.90 -7.93
CA PRO A 320 -12.14 -0.73 -7.90
C PRO A 320 -13.62 -1.07 -8.15
N LEU A 321 -13.89 -2.01 -9.05
CA LEU A 321 -15.27 -2.44 -9.35
C LEU A 321 -15.94 -3.04 -8.11
N SER A 322 -15.28 -3.98 -7.45
CA SER A 322 -15.82 -4.61 -6.23
C SER A 322 -15.89 -3.63 -5.06
N SER A 323 -14.93 -2.71 -4.94
CA SER A 323 -14.98 -1.60 -3.97
C SER A 323 -16.23 -0.75 -4.17
N GLY A 324 -16.52 -0.34 -5.41
CA GLY A 324 -17.68 0.45 -5.74
C GLY A 324 -19.01 -0.29 -5.49
N LEU A 325 -19.04 -1.60 -5.76
CA LEU A 325 -20.21 -2.45 -5.54
C LEU A 325 -20.41 -2.85 -4.08
N SER A 326 -19.34 -2.83 -3.27
CA SER A 326 -19.38 -3.23 -1.86
C SER A 326 -20.42 -2.49 -1.04
N GLY A 327 -20.77 -1.24 -1.44
CA GLY A 327 -21.78 -0.42 -0.80
C GLY A 327 -23.16 -1.09 -0.75
N ARG A 328 -23.57 -1.73 -1.85
CA ARG A 328 -24.83 -2.45 -1.89
C ARG A 328 -24.86 -3.65 -0.93
N LEU A 329 -23.69 -4.27 -0.75
CA LEU A 329 -23.56 -5.44 0.11
C LEU A 329 -23.48 -5.04 1.59
N TYR A 330 -22.59 -4.10 1.96
CA TYR A 330 -22.47 -3.74 3.38
C TYR A 330 -23.69 -3.03 3.95
N LEU A 331 -24.50 -2.36 3.12
CA LEU A 331 -25.78 -1.79 3.55
C LEU A 331 -26.84 -2.86 3.84
N ARG A 332 -26.72 -4.08 3.24
CA ARG A 332 -27.66 -5.21 3.46
C ARG A 332 -27.20 -6.14 4.57
N VAL A 333 -25.92 -6.56 4.54
CA VAL A 333 -25.41 -7.61 5.42
C VAL A 333 -24.42 -7.09 6.48
N GLY A 334 -24.09 -5.80 6.45
CA GLY A 334 -23.17 -5.15 7.37
C GLY A 334 -21.70 -5.19 6.92
N PHE A 335 -20.88 -4.31 7.51
CA PHE A 335 -19.48 -4.11 7.12
C PHE A 335 -18.63 -5.37 7.30
N ARG A 336 -18.73 -6.03 8.48
CA ARG A 336 -17.99 -7.25 8.79
C ARG A 336 -18.32 -8.38 7.82
N ASN A 337 -19.60 -8.63 7.58
CA ASN A 337 -20.02 -9.77 6.75
C ASN A 337 -19.60 -9.54 5.29
N THR A 338 -19.59 -8.32 4.80
CA THR A 338 -19.05 -7.98 3.47
C THR A 338 -17.53 -8.26 3.41
N ALA A 339 -16.78 -7.90 4.45
CA ALA A 339 -15.35 -8.22 4.51
C ALA A 339 -15.09 -9.73 4.61
N LEU A 340 -15.97 -10.49 5.30
CA LEU A 340 -15.91 -11.96 5.33
C LEU A 340 -16.10 -12.57 3.94
N VAL A 341 -17.07 -12.09 3.15
CA VAL A 341 -17.20 -12.51 1.75
C VAL A 341 -15.94 -12.19 0.97
N GLY A 342 -15.37 -11.00 1.16
CA GLY A 342 -14.14 -10.59 0.50
C GLY A 342 -12.96 -11.52 0.80
N ILE A 343 -12.72 -11.85 2.08
CA ILE A 343 -11.59 -12.73 2.44
C ILE A 343 -11.77 -14.16 1.95
N ILE A 344 -12.99 -14.67 1.93
CA ILE A 344 -13.30 -15.99 1.34
C ILE A 344 -12.94 -15.98 -0.15
N ILE A 345 -13.30 -14.92 -0.89
CA ILE A 345 -12.95 -14.78 -2.31
C ILE A 345 -11.42 -14.73 -2.49
N VAL A 346 -10.68 -14.02 -1.61
CA VAL A 346 -9.20 -14.02 -1.64
C VAL A 346 -8.64 -15.42 -1.43
N ILE A 347 -9.16 -16.17 -0.45
CA ILE A 347 -8.75 -17.56 -0.20
C ILE A 347 -9.02 -18.43 -1.42
N ILE A 348 -10.20 -18.31 -2.05
CA ILE A 348 -10.54 -19.05 -3.27
C ILE A 348 -9.59 -18.70 -4.41
N GLY A 349 -9.25 -17.41 -4.59
CA GLY A 349 -8.27 -17.00 -5.60
C GLY A 349 -6.88 -17.61 -5.34
N ALA A 350 -6.40 -17.59 -4.10
CA ALA A 350 -5.13 -18.20 -3.73
C ALA A 350 -5.13 -19.72 -3.91
N LEU A 351 -6.21 -20.42 -3.54
CA LEU A 351 -6.40 -21.83 -3.80
C LEU A 351 -6.45 -22.13 -5.30
N GLY A 352 -7.06 -21.28 -6.11
CA GLY A 352 -7.09 -21.41 -7.57
C GLY A 352 -5.67 -21.41 -8.17
N PHE A 353 -4.73 -20.65 -7.59
CA PHE A 353 -3.33 -20.71 -7.99
C PHE A 353 -2.68 -22.03 -7.56
N LEU A 354 -2.96 -22.51 -6.34
CA LEU A 354 -2.40 -23.76 -5.82
C LEU A 354 -2.84 -25.00 -6.60
N LEU A 355 -4.02 -24.94 -7.21
CA LEU A 355 -4.57 -26.04 -8.03
C LEU A 355 -4.06 -25.99 -9.48
N MET A 356 -3.29 -24.99 -9.85
CA MET A 356 -2.77 -24.84 -11.21
C MET A 356 -1.64 -25.85 -11.47
N PRO A 357 -1.73 -26.66 -12.56
CA PRO A 357 -0.65 -27.56 -12.94
C PRO A 357 0.56 -26.80 -13.50
N PHE A 358 1.75 -27.39 -13.44
CA PHE A 358 2.95 -26.85 -14.07
C PHE A 358 2.88 -27.01 -15.61
N PRO A 359 3.31 -26.01 -16.39
CA PRO A 359 3.74 -24.63 -16.06
C PRO A 359 2.57 -23.66 -15.83
N GLY A 360 1.35 -24.11 -16.05
CA GLY A 360 0.11 -23.38 -15.88
C GLY A 360 -0.30 -22.52 -17.09
N PRO A 361 -1.58 -22.49 -17.43
CA PRO A 361 -2.08 -21.65 -18.51
C PRO A 361 -2.26 -20.20 -18.04
N VAL A 362 -1.88 -19.25 -18.89
CA VAL A 362 -1.93 -17.80 -18.62
C VAL A 362 -3.32 -17.31 -18.19
N TRP A 363 -4.38 -17.87 -18.75
CA TRP A 363 -5.77 -17.47 -18.40
C TRP A 363 -6.11 -17.76 -16.93
N VAL A 364 -5.50 -18.81 -16.33
CA VAL A 364 -5.67 -19.07 -14.88
C VAL A 364 -5.04 -17.97 -14.07
N LEU A 365 -3.86 -17.48 -14.45
CA LEU A 365 -3.21 -16.35 -13.77
C LEU A 365 -4.09 -15.11 -13.78
N VAL A 366 -4.69 -14.79 -14.94
CA VAL A 366 -5.64 -13.68 -15.08
C VAL A 366 -6.86 -13.89 -14.19
N ALA A 367 -7.49 -15.08 -14.23
CA ALA A 367 -8.66 -15.40 -13.43
C ALA A 367 -8.38 -15.32 -11.92
N VAL A 368 -7.22 -15.81 -11.47
CA VAL A 368 -6.75 -15.70 -10.08
C VAL A 368 -6.62 -14.23 -9.69
N GLN A 369 -5.95 -13.41 -10.50
CA GLN A 369 -5.77 -11.99 -10.21
C GLN A 369 -7.08 -11.23 -10.15
N MET A 370 -8.00 -11.48 -11.07
CA MET A 370 -9.33 -10.89 -11.05
C MET A 370 -10.10 -11.29 -9.79
N THR A 371 -10.00 -12.55 -9.37
CA THR A 371 -10.63 -13.05 -8.14
C THR A 371 -10.02 -12.38 -6.89
N LEU A 372 -8.69 -12.28 -6.81
CA LEU A 372 -8.01 -11.61 -5.71
C LEU A 372 -8.41 -10.13 -5.63
N GLY A 373 -8.43 -9.43 -6.77
CA GLY A 373 -8.84 -8.01 -6.83
C GLY A 373 -10.28 -7.81 -6.35
N ALA A 374 -11.20 -8.68 -6.77
CA ALA A 374 -12.59 -8.66 -6.32
C ALA A 374 -12.69 -8.84 -4.79
N GLY A 375 -11.95 -9.78 -4.22
CA GLY A 375 -11.90 -10.01 -2.78
C GLY A 375 -11.31 -8.82 -2.02
N PHE A 376 -10.18 -8.27 -2.46
CA PHE A 376 -9.55 -7.12 -1.81
C PHE A 376 -10.44 -5.88 -1.77
N GLY A 377 -11.21 -5.60 -2.82
CA GLY A 377 -12.15 -4.49 -2.83
C GLY A 377 -13.30 -4.67 -1.84
N LEU A 378 -13.79 -5.91 -1.66
CA LEU A 378 -14.83 -6.26 -0.69
C LEU A 378 -14.31 -6.29 0.77
N ILE A 379 -13.00 -6.26 1.00
CA ILE A 379 -12.40 -6.12 2.34
C ILE A 379 -12.11 -4.66 2.65
N THR A 380 -11.39 -3.98 1.76
CA THR A 380 -10.83 -2.65 2.01
C THR A 380 -11.91 -1.61 2.29
N THR A 381 -12.90 -1.52 1.40
CA THR A 381 -13.94 -0.50 1.46
C THR A 381 -14.86 -0.66 2.68
N PRO A 382 -15.42 -1.84 2.98
CA PRO A 382 -16.26 -1.98 4.16
C PRO A 382 -15.52 -1.73 5.47
N LEU A 383 -14.26 -2.14 5.60
CA LEU A 383 -13.51 -1.94 6.83
C LEU A 383 -13.23 -0.46 7.07
N ILE A 384 -12.73 0.29 6.08
CA ILE A 384 -12.44 1.72 6.23
C ILE A 384 -13.71 2.54 6.45
N VAL A 385 -14.76 2.30 5.65
CA VAL A 385 -16.04 3.00 5.80
C VAL A 385 -16.70 2.65 7.13
N GLY A 386 -16.62 1.37 7.52
CA GLY A 386 -17.17 0.87 8.77
C GLY A 386 -16.54 1.54 9.98
N ILE A 387 -15.21 1.57 10.12
CA ILE A 387 -14.57 2.21 11.28
C ILE A 387 -14.81 3.73 11.31
N GLN A 388 -14.80 4.40 10.15
CA GLN A 388 -15.12 5.83 10.05
C GLN A 388 -16.55 6.14 10.51
N SER A 389 -17.50 5.21 10.28
CA SER A 389 -18.88 5.39 10.69
C SER A 389 -19.13 5.19 12.19
N THR A 390 -18.18 4.57 12.90
CA THR A 390 -18.28 4.30 14.36
C THR A 390 -17.70 5.42 15.23
N VAL A 391 -17.19 6.49 14.64
CA VAL A 391 -16.52 7.59 15.34
C VAL A 391 -17.08 8.94 14.90
N VAL A 392 -16.98 9.94 15.77
CA VAL A 392 -17.32 11.32 15.47
C VAL A 392 -16.30 11.92 14.49
N TRP A 393 -16.67 13.04 13.88
CA TRP A 393 -15.86 13.72 12.86
C TRP A 393 -14.43 13.98 13.33
N GLU A 394 -14.23 14.45 14.57
CA GLU A 394 -12.95 14.78 15.16
C GLU A 394 -12.01 13.58 15.35
N GLN A 395 -12.52 12.36 15.24
CA GLN A 395 -11.77 11.11 15.40
C GLN A 395 -11.52 10.36 14.09
N ARG A 396 -12.09 10.82 12.98
CA ARG A 396 -11.99 10.11 11.68
C ARG A 396 -10.58 10.07 11.12
N GLY A 397 -9.81 11.14 11.28
CA GLY A 397 -8.41 11.18 10.86
C GLY A 397 -7.57 10.14 11.58
N THR A 398 -7.73 10.06 12.91
CA THR A 398 -7.02 9.08 13.75
C THR A 398 -7.34 7.64 13.33
N VAL A 399 -8.61 7.25 13.16
CA VAL A 399 -8.96 5.87 12.77
C VAL A 399 -8.56 5.56 11.33
N THR A 400 -8.66 6.54 10.43
CA THR A 400 -8.24 6.38 9.03
C THR A 400 -6.72 6.22 8.95
N GLY A 401 -5.97 7.06 9.65
CA GLY A 401 -4.51 6.98 9.73
C GLY A 401 -4.05 5.64 10.29
N THR A 402 -4.66 5.17 11.39
CA THR A 402 -4.36 3.86 11.97
C THR A 402 -4.66 2.72 11.00
N SER A 403 -5.75 2.79 10.25
CA SER A 403 -6.11 1.77 9.25
C SER A 403 -5.14 1.76 8.07
N MET A 404 -4.74 2.92 7.56
CA MET A 404 -3.75 3.03 6.49
C MET A 404 -2.37 2.53 6.95
N PHE A 405 -1.94 2.90 8.16
CA PHE A 405 -0.73 2.35 8.77
C PHE A 405 -0.79 0.82 8.84
N SER A 406 -1.89 0.26 9.35
CA SER A 406 -2.11 -1.18 9.44
C SER A 406 -1.96 -1.86 8.08
N ARG A 407 -2.48 -1.25 7.01
CA ARG A 407 -2.35 -1.75 5.65
C ARG A 407 -0.90 -1.79 5.18
N TYR A 408 -0.16 -0.69 5.29
CA TYR A 408 1.23 -0.62 4.84
C TYR A 408 2.18 -1.45 5.71
N PHE A 409 1.92 -1.50 7.01
CA PHE A 409 2.61 -2.40 7.93
C PHE A 409 2.40 -3.87 7.52
N GLY A 410 1.16 -4.25 7.23
CA GLY A 410 0.83 -5.57 6.70
C GLY A 410 1.54 -5.88 5.38
N GLN A 411 1.62 -4.93 4.47
CA GLN A 411 2.36 -5.08 3.21
C GLN A 411 3.85 -5.34 3.46
N SER A 412 4.48 -4.58 4.35
CA SER A 412 5.90 -4.77 4.70
C SER A 412 6.14 -6.12 5.37
N LEU A 413 5.24 -6.53 6.27
CA LEU A 413 5.28 -7.85 6.90
C LEU A 413 5.11 -8.96 5.87
N GLY A 414 4.16 -8.82 4.95
CA GLY A 414 3.92 -9.77 3.86
C GLY A 414 5.11 -9.90 2.93
N ALA A 415 5.75 -8.79 2.57
CA ALA A 415 6.95 -8.79 1.75
C ALA A 415 8.09 -9.59 2.42
N ALA A 416 8.33 -9.37 3.71
CA ALA A 416 9.36 -10.09 4.47
C ALA A 416 9.05 -11.59 4.59
N ILE A 417 7.80 -11.95 4.96
CA ILE A 417 7.38 -13.35 5.14
C ILE A 417 7.46 -14.11 3.80
N PHE A 418 6.90 -13.54 2.74
CA PHE A 418 6.83 -14.24 1.45
C PHE A 418 8.19 -14.31 0.76
N ALA A 419 9.06 -13.32 0.93
CA ALA A 419 10.45 -13.42 0.49
C ALA A 419 11.20 -14.53 1.23
N ALA A 420 11.02 -14.66 2.55
CA ALA A 420 11.63 -15.72 3.33
C ALA A 420 11.13 -17.11 2.90
N ILE A 421 9.81 -17.29 2.70
CA ILE A 421 9.22 -18.55 2.21
C ILE A 421 9.78 -18.88 0.83
N PHE A 422 9.73 -17.93 -0.10
CA PHE A 422 10.19 -18.13 -1.47
C PHE A 422 11.66 -18.54 -1.53
N ASN A 423 12.54 -17.76 -0.87
CA ASN A 423 13.97 -18.02 -0.86
C ASN A 423 14.31 -19.35 -0.18
N SER A 424 13.66 -19.68 0.94
CA SER A 424 13.87 -20.96 1.63
C SER A 424 13.55 -22.16 0.73
N VAL A 425 12.38 -22.13 0.05
CA VAL A 425 11.98 -23.23 -0.84
C VAL A 425 12.87 -23.30 -2.07
N LEU A 426 13.22 -22.15 -2.66
CA LEU A 426 14.09 -22.13 -3.83
C LEU A 426 15.51 -22.64 -3.51
N THR A 427 16.07 -22.24 -2.37
CA THR A 427 17.37 -22.72 -1.88
C THR A 427 17.33 -24.23 -1.64
N ASP A 428 16.33 -24.71 -0.91
CA ASP A 428 16.17 -26.13 -0.63
C ASP A 428 16.08 -26.97 -1.91
N ARG A 429 15.35 -26.48 -2.93
CA ARG A 429 15.27 -27.17 -4.23
C ARG A 429 16.59 -27.19 -4.98
N ILE A 430 17.38 -26.13 -4.92
CA ILE A 430 18.70 -26.04 -5.58
C ILE A 430 19.70 -26.91 -4.85
N ASP A 431 19.73 -26.88 -3.52
CA ASP A 431 20.68 -27.65 -2.71
C ASP A 431 20.44 -29.17 -2.80
N ASN A 432 19.16 -29.58 -2.94
CA ASN A 432 18.75 -30.98 -3.10
C ASN A 432 18.57 -31.39 -4.58
N ALA A 433 19.16 -30.66 -5.52
CA ALA A 433 19.09 -31.00 -6.95
C ALA A 433 19.84 -32.32 -7.26
N PRO A 434 19.45 -33.05 -8.31
CA PRO A 434 20.17 -34.22 -8.76
C PRO A 434 21.67 -33.91 -9.03
N GLU A 435 22.57 -34.81 -8.62
CA GLU A 435 24.02 -34.64 -8.77
C GLU A 435 24.46 -34.28 -10.20
N THR A 436 23.74 -34.79 -11.20
CA THR A 436 23.96 -34.50 -12.62
C THR A 436 23.76 -33.02 -12.99
N LEU A 437 22.96 -32.29 -12.22
CA LEU A 437 22.62 -30.87 -12.48
C LEU A 437 23.36 -29.90 -11.56
N GLN A 438 23.82 -30.36 -10.38
CA GLN A 438 24.41 -29.50 -9.35
C GLN A 438 25.56 -28.62 -9.86
N ALA A 439 26.46 -29.19 -10.68
CA ALA A 439 27.61 -28.45 -11.23
C ALA A 439 27.22 -27.33 -12.22
N ALA A 440 26.00 -27.40 -12.81
CA ALA A 440 25.51 -26.46 -13.82
C ALA A 440 24.48 -25.48 -13.26
N LEU A 441 24.04 -25.63 -11.99
CA LEU A 441 23.05 -24.76 -11.39
C LEU A 441 23.66 -23.42 -10.95
N PRO A 442 22.97 -22.29 -11.24
CA PRO A 442 23.38 -20.99 -10.73
C PRO A 442 23.06 -20.85 -9.25
N GLY A 443 23.72 -19.90 -8.58
CA GLY A 443 23.28 -19.47 -7.26
C GLY A 443 21.86 -18.89 -7.27
N VAL A 444 21.15 -18.96 -6.13
CA VAL A 444 19.76 -18.52 -5.98
C VAL A 444 19.51 -17.12 -6.55
N ASN A 445 20.46 -16.19 -6.37
CA ASN A 445 20.36 -14.81 -6.86
C ASN A 445 20.43 -14.66 -8.39
N GLN A 446 20.92 -15.67 -9.10
CA GLN A 446 21.08 -15.66 -10.56
C GLN A 446 19.97 -16.43 -11.30
N VAL A 447 19.11 -17.14 -10.56
CA VAL A 447 18.04 -17.99 -11.14
C VAL A 447 17.14 -17.20 -12.09
N VAL A 448 16.71 -16.01 -11.70
CA VAL A 448 15.82 -15.17 -12.51
C VAL A 448 16.52 -14.72 -13.80
N GLU A 449 17.79 -14.32 -13.72
CA GLU A 449 18.60 -13.91 -14.88
C GLU A 449 18.76 -15.06 -15.88
N VAL A 450 19.10 -16.26 -15.38
CA VAL A 450 19.23 -17.46 -16.20
C VAL A 450 17.91 -17.83 -16.88
N LEU A 451 16.79 -17.76 -16.16
CA LEU A 451 15.46 -18.06 -16.72
C LEU A 451 14.97 -17.03 -17.76
N GLN A 452 15.41 -15.78 -17.65
CA GLN A 452 15.06 -14.70 -18.60
C GLN A 452 16.02 -14.59 -19.78
N SER A 453 17.22 -15.15 -19.72
CA SER A 453 18.26 -15.04 -20.77
C SER A 453 17.98 -15.83 -22.05
N ASN A 454 16.79 -16.41 -22.23
CA ASN A 454 16.34 -17.13 -23.45
C ASN A 454 17.29 -18.22 -23.95
N GLN A 455 18.13 -18.80 -23.07
CA GLN A 455 18.94 -19.97 -23.44
C GLN A 455 18.03 -21.17 -23.71
N ALA A 456 18.38 -21.94 -24.73
CA ALA A 456 17.62 -23.09 -25.18
C ALA A 456 17.14 -23.97 -24.01
N VAL A 457 15.96 -24.60 -24.16
CA VAL A 457 15.38 -25.50 -23.18
C VAL A 457 16.39 -26.59 -22.80
N SER A 458 17.08 -26.39 -21.70
CA SER A 458 18.01 -27.36 -21.12
C SER A 458 17.36 -28.02 -19.90
N GLU A 459 17.84 -29.19 -19.49
CA GLU A 459 17.38 -29.84 -18.26
C GLU A 459 17.50 -28.88 -17.05
N VAL A 460 18.57 -28.09 -17.01
CA VAL A 460 18.78 -27.05 -15.99
C VAL A 460 17.66 -26.01 -16.00
N SER A 461 17.28 -25.48 -17.17
CA SER A 461 16.22 -24.47 -17.26
C SER A 461 14.85 -25.02 -16.87
N LEU A 462 14.56 -26.27 -17.21
CA LEU A 462 13.32 -26.94 -16.82
C LEU A 462 13.27 -27.16 -15.29
N PHE A 463 14.36 -27.62 -14.71
CA PHE A 463 14.50 -27.80 -13.26
C PHE A 463 14.31 -26.46 -12.51
N LEU A 464 14.97 -25.39 -12.97
CA LEU A 464 14.85 -24.07 -12.36
C LEU A 464 13.43 -23.50 -12.47
N ARG A 465 12.75 -23.72 -13.61
CA ARG A 465 11.32 -23.34 -13.77
C ARG A 465 10.43 -24.09 -12.79
N GLN A 466 10.68 -25.39 -12.59
CA GLN A 466 9.94 -26.20 -11.61
C GLN A 466 10.21 -25.72 -10.17
N ALA A 467 11.47 -25.47 -9.82
CA ALA A 467 11.84 -24.95 -8.51
C ALA A 467 11.20 -23.58 -8.21
N PHE A 468 11.17 -22.70 -9.22
CA PHE A 468 10.51 -21.40 -9.13
C PHE A 468 8.98 -21.51 -8.98
N PHE A 469 8.38 -22.47 -9.71
CA PHE A 469 6.97 -22.81 -9.59
C PHE A 469 6.63 -23.26 -8.17
N ASP A 470 7.40 -24.20 -7.62
CA ASP A 470 7.19 -24.72 -6.27
C ASP A 470 7.36 -23.63 -5.20
N ALA A 471 8.38 -22.76 -5.34
CA ALA A 471 8.61 -21.64 -4.44
C ALA A 471 7.41 -20.65 -4.46
N THR A 472 6.89 -20.34 -5.66
CA THR A 472 5.72 -19.45 -5.79
C THR A 472 4.45 -20.11 -5.23
N HIS A 473 4.25 -21.41 -5.42
CA HIS A 473 3.14 -22.16 -4.81
C HIS A 473 3.16 -22.05 -3.29
N ASN A 474 4.33 -22.16 -2.66
CA ASN A 474 4.47 -22.00 -1.21
C ASN A 474 4.15 -20.57 -0.75
N VAL A 475 4.43 -19.55 -1.55
CA VAL A 475 3.97 -18.15 -1.28
C VAL A 475 2.44 -18.09 -1.27
N TYR A 476 1.77 -18.66 -2.28
CA TYR A 476 0.30 -18.69 -2.33
C TYR A 476 -0.33 -19.54 -1.23
N PHE A 477 0.35 -20.63 -0.80
CA PHE A 477 -0.04 -21.35 0.41
C PHE A 477 0.05 -20.45 1.65
N GLY A 478 1.12 -19.69 1.80
CA GLY A 478 1.24 -18.66 2.84
C GLY A 478 0.13 -17.61 2.78
N MET A 479 -0.32 -17.22 1.57
CA MET A 479 -1.49 -16.34 1.40
C MET A 479 -2.79 -16.98 1.90
N VAL A 480 -3.01 -18.29 1.65
CA VAL A 480 -4.17 -19.01 2.19
C VAL A 480 -4.14 -18.98 3.71
N VAL A 481 -2.98 -19.25 4.33
CA VAL A 481 -2.81 -19.19 5.80
C VAL A 481 -3.12 -17.78 6.32
N ALA A 482 -2.56 -16.73 5.70
CA ALA A 482 -2.83 -15.34 6.07
C ALA A 482 -4.32 -14.99 5.90
N GLY A 483 -4.96 -15.51 4.84
CA GLY A 483 -6.39 -15.38 4.59
C GLY A 483 -7.24 -16.05 5.68
N LEU A 484 -6.88 -17.26 6.11
CA LEU A 484 -7.57 -17.98 7.20
C LEU A 484 -7.41 -17.25 8.54
N ILE A 485 -6.22 -16.74 8.85
CA ILE A 485 -5.99 -15.92 10.05
C ILE A 485 -6.89 -14.66 9.99
N THR A 486 -6.94 -13.98 8.85
CA THR A 486 -7.78 -12.80 8.65
C THR A 486 -9.27 -13.14 8.77
N LEU A 487 -9.69 -14.28 8.26
CA LEU A 487 -11.05 -14.81 8.41
C LEU A 487 -11.42 -14.99 9.90
N ILE A 488 -10.53 -15.62 10.66
CA ILE A 488 -10.73 -15.82 12.11
C ILE A 488 -10.83 -14.46 12.84
N ILE A 489 -9.95 -13.51 12.52
CA ILE A 489 -9.98 -12.15 13.09
C ILE A 489 -11.33 -11.48 12.80
N LEU A 490 -11.82 -11.57 11.57
CA LEU A 490 -13.12 -11.00 11.21
C LEU A 490 -14.28 -11.70 11.92
N LEU A 491 -14.24 -13.02 12.11
CA LEU A 491 -15.25 -13.75 12.84
C LEU A 491 -15.31 -13.34 14.32
N LEU A 492 -14.17 -13.05 14.93
CA LEU A 492 -14.05 -12.56 16.30
C LEU A 492 -14.41 -11.06 16.44
N THR A 493 -14.46 -10.32 15.33
CA THR A 493 -14.87 -8.92 15.30
C THR A 493 -16.40 -8.82 15.47
N PRO A 494 -16.94 -7.85 16.24
CA PRO A 494 -18.38 -7.68 16.38
C PRO A 494 -19.09 -7.50 15.06
N ALA A 495 -20.25 -8.16 14.87
CA ALA A 495 -21.00 -8.14 13.61
C ALA A 495 -21.63 -6.78 13.30
N LYS A 496 -22.07 -6.07 14.33
CA LYS A 496 -22.76 -4.78 14.19
C LYS A 496 -21.77 -3.66 14.49
N PHE A 497 -21.55 -2.79 13.51
CA PHE A 497 -20.83 -1.53 13.67
C PHE A 497 -21.85 -0.46 14.06
N PRO A 498 -21.76 0.14 15.26
CA PRO A 498 -22.67 1.20 15.67
C PRO A 498 -22.39 2.44 14.83
N VAL A 499 -23.23 2.66 13.86
CA VAL A 499 -23.16 3.87 13.02
C VAL A 499 -23.63 5.03 13.88
N LEU A 500 -22.75 6.01 14.11
CA LEU A 500 -23.16 7.26 14.73
C LEU A 500 -23.93 8.05 13.67
N ASP A 501 -25.21 8.32 13.95
CA ASP A 501 -26.05 9.17 13.07
C ASP A 501 -25.38 10.52 12.94
N GLU A 502 -24.99 10.85 11.71
CA GLU A 502 -24.65 12.22 11.37
C GLU A 502 -25.97 12.98 11.36
N LYS A 503 -26.29 13.64 12.47
CA LYS A 503 -27.33 14.68 12.46
C LYS A 503 -26.95 15.64 11.33
N LYS A 504 -27.85 15.70 10.34
CA LYS A 504 -27.76 16.56 9.16
C LYS A 504 -27.51 18.02 9.50
#